data_9b4784d8fa74e34e764a00b7d12637e4
#
_entry.id   9b4784d8fa74e34e764a00b7d12637e4
#
_cell.length_a   1.000
_cell.length_b   1.000
_cell.length_c   1.000
_cell.angle_alpha   90.00
_cell.angle_beta   90.00
_cell.angle_gamma   90.00
#
_symmetry.space_group_name_H-M   'P 1'
#
loop_
_entity.id
_entity.type
_entity.pdbx_description
1 polymer ?
#
loop_
_entity_poly.entity_id
_entity_poly.type
_entity_poly.pdbx_seq_one_letter_code
_entity_poly.pdbx_strand_id
1 'polypeptide(L)'
;MIVNAHSYLDVSGGFGTYISKPRNPDSLVVDLTIKAMEQQKFTFMRVHLQQAGIKGMRVSKEKYSDQPDYRNIWHKKSRYREAVKTADEQLGRFVDWLKSENLWDGTLLMICGDHGQANEGWHEPYSAASNVTPLLLVGAGVRRTVSFKYCEILDIAPTIAHVLKKKQPALSCGRILHEAFDKNAQAPKVPQTVKRLNQVLIKANSLPEPQKKLLSDKGFLALDGLGVWHKTEARSDFEKFTSQQQEILESLD
;
A
#
# COMPACT_ATOMS: atom_id res chain seq x y z
N MET A 1 -4.35 11.34 12.83
CA MET A 1 -3.66 10.10 12.42
C MET A 1 -3.28 9.30 13.64
N ILE A 2 -3.47 8.00 13.65
CA ILE A 2 -3.07 7.09 14.73
C ILE A 2 -2.20 5.98 14.13
N VAL A 3 -1.04 5.73 14.73
CA VAL A 3 -0.01 4.86 14.13
C VAL A 3 0.85 4.20 15.21
N ASN A 4 1.27 2.95 14.98
CA ASN A 4 2.26 2.26 15.80
C ASN A 4 3.67 2.21 15.16
N ALA A 5 3.97 3.16 14.29
CA ALA A 5 5.28 3.38 13.70
C ALA A 5 5.95 4.67 14.22
N HIS A 6 7.25 4.78 14.02
CA HIS A 6 7.94 6.05 14.20
C HIS A 6 7.50 7.06 13.13
N SER A 7 7.50 8.36 13.48
CA SER A 7 7.18 9.44 12.54
C SER A 7 8.34 9.68 11.58
N TYR A 8 8.53 8.81 10.61
CA TYR A 8 9.62 8.93 9.62
C TYR A 8 9.26 9.76 8.39
N LEU A 9 7.97 10.09 8.21
CA LEU A 9 7.49 10.85 7.05
C LEU A 9 7.17 12.31 7.37
N ASP A 10 7.41 12.74 8.59
CA ASP A 10 7.14 14.11 9.10
C ASP A 10 5.76 14.69 8.69
N VAL A 11 4.74 13.84 8.68
CA VAL A 11 3.36 14.21 8.29
C VAL A 11 2.51 14.67 9.48
N SER A 12 3.06 14.72 10.68
CA SER A 12 2.33 15.05 11.91
C SER A 12 1.64 16.42 11.86
N GLY A 13 2.30 17.41 11.28
CA GLY A 13 1.76 18.77 11.13
C GLY A 13 0.54 18.89 10.21
N GLY A 14 0.26 17.88 9.38
CA GLY A 14 -0.92 17.82 8.52
C GLY A 14 -2.19 17.31 9.22
N PHE A 15 -2.11 16.90 10.49
CA PHE A 15 -3.23 16.31 11.23
C PHE A 15 -3.54 17.11 12.50
N GLY A 16 -4.81 17.46 12.73
CA GLY A 16 -5.26 18.08 13.98
C GLY A 16 -5.07 17.17 15.21
N THR A 17 -5.10 15.85 15.02
CA THR A 17 -4.78 14.86 16.06
C THR A 17 -3.76 13.88 15.49
N TYR A 18 -2.61 13.74 16.15
CA TYR A 18 -1.56 12.80 15.78
C TYR A 18 -1.12 11.99 17.00
N ILE A 19 -1.29 10.67 16.95
CA ILE A 19 -0.89 9.76 18.02
C ILE A 19 0.06 8.72 17.42
N SER A 20 1.30 8.70 17.88
CA SER A 20 2.30 7.70 17.52
C SER A 20 2.65 6.85 18.75
N LYS A 21 2.57 5.54 18.59
CA LYS A 21 2.91 4.54 19.61
C LYS A 21 3.81 3.46 19.01
N PRO A 22 5.07 3.77 18.69
CA PRO A 22 5.98 2.82 18.07
C PRO A 22 6.12 1.53 18.88
N ARG A 23 6.28 0.41 18.18
CA ARG A 23 6.46 -0.94 18.75
C ARG A 23 5.28 -1.49 19.54
N ASN A 24 4.16 -0.79 19.61
CA ASN A 24 2.94 -1.30 20.24
C ASN A 24 2.15 -2.20 19.27
N PRO A 25 1.28 -3.09 19.78
CA PRO A 25 0.46 -3.95 18.95
C PRO A 25 -0.60 -3.16 18.19
N ASP A 26 -1.06 -3.71 17.05
CA ASP A 26 -2.13 -3.14 16.25
C ASP A 26 -3.45 -3.00 17.03
N SER A 27 -3.70 -3.88 18.02
CA SER A 27 -4.85 -3.77 18.94
C SER A 27 -4.87 -2.44 19.68
N LEU A 28 -3.73 -1.97 20.19
CA LEU A 28 -3.66 -0.67 20.86
C LEU A 28 -3.95 0.49 19.89
N VAL A 29 -3.54 0.38 18.63
CA VAL A 29 -3.87 1.40 17.62
C VAL A 29 -5.37 1.50 17.43
N VAL A 30 -6.08 0.37 17.37
CA VAL A 30 -7.53 0.33 17.25
C VAL A 30 -8.20 0.84 18.52
N ASP A 31 -7.71 0.50 19.72
CA ASP A 31 -8.23 1.05 20.99
C ASP A 31 -8.11 2.58 21.02
N LEU A 32 -6.97 3.12 20.62
CA LEU A 32 -6.74 4.55 20.55
C LEU A 32 -7.60 5.22 19.47
N THR A 33 -7.89 4.52 18.38
CA THR A 33 -8.78 4.99 17.33
C THR A 33 -10.22 5.13 17.84
N ILE A 34 -10.74 4.10 18.49
CA ILE A 34 -12.06 4.09 19.11
C ILE A 34 -12.13 5.21 20.14
N LYS A 35 -11.19 5.26 21.07
CA LYS A 35 -11.15 6.30 22.11
C LYS A 35 -11.13 7.72 21.56
N ALA A 36 -10.38 7.95 20.47
CA ALA A 36 -10.35 9.26 19.83
C ALA A 36 -11.71 9.61 19.21
N MET A 37 -12.40 8.65 18.61
CA MET A 37 -13.71 8.85 17.99
C MET A 37 -14.84 9.02 19.02
N GLU A 38 -14.71 8.44 20.21
CA GLU A 38 -15.61 8.71 21.35
C GLU A 38 -15.49 10.16 21.86
N GLN A 39 -14.29 10.72 21.77
CA GLN A 39 -14.02 12.07 22.30
C GLN A 39 -14.37 13.19 21.31
N GLN A 40 -14.30 12.94 20.01
CA GLN A 40 -14.58 13.94 18.99
C GLN A 40 -14.94 13.33 17.63
N LYS A 41 -15.64 14.11 16.80
CA LYS A 41 -15.98 13.72 15.43
C LYS A 41 -14.81 14.02 14.50
N PHE A 42 -14.53 13.09 13.58
CA PHE A 42 -13.53 13.26 12.53
C PHE A 42 -14.18 13.20 11.15
N THR A 43 -13.78 14.11 10.26
CA THR A 43 -14.12 14.03 8.83
C THR A 43 -13.22 13.06 8.09
N PHE A 44 -11.95 12.95 8.51
CA PHE A 44 -10.96 12.06 7.94
C PHE A 44 -10.05 11.50 9.05
N MET A 45 -9.81 10.21 9.01
CA MET A 45 -8.88 9.55 9.91
C MET A 45 -7.98 8.59 9.12
N ARG A 46 -6.69 8.65 9.38
CA ARG A 46 -5.73 7.65 8.92
C ARG A 46 -5.30 6.80 10.11
N VAL A 47 -5.55 5.51 10.01
CA VAL A 47 -5.12 4.48 10.97
C VAL A 47 -4.05 3.62 10.30
N HIS A 48 -2.92 3.43 10.96
CA HIS A 48 -1.79 2.69 10.38
C HIS A 48 -1.42 1.51 11.29
N LEU A 49 -1.70 0.32 10.82
CA LEU A 49 -1.35 -0.95 11.45
C LEU A 49 -0.03 -1.44 10.83
N GLN A 50 1.00 -1.66 11.64
CA GLN A 50 2.36 -1.92 11.13
C GLN A 50 2.88 -3.33 11.43
N GLN A 51 2.17 -4.13 12.23
CA GLN A 51 2.71 -5.43 12.64
C GLN A 51 2.97 -6.37 11.47
N ALA A 52 2.11 -6.38 10.45
CA ALA A 52 2.31 -7.20 9.26
C ALA A 52 3.64 -6.86 8.56
N GLY A 53 3.90 -5.57 8.28
CA GLY A 53 5.16 -5.13 7.68
C GLY A 53 6.40 -5.50 8.50
N ILE A 54 6.36 -5.27 9.82
CA ILE A 54 7.45 -5.64 10.74
C ILE A 54 7.70 -7.15 10.71
N LYS A 55 6.66 -7.98 10.74
CA LYS A 55 6.80 -9.43 10.73
C LYS A 55 7.28 -9.96 9.38
N GLY A 56 6.78 -9.38 8.28
CA GLY A 56 7.27 -9.67 6.93
C GLY A 56 8.76 -9.38 6.79
N MET A 57 9.22 -8.21 7.23
CA MET A 57 10.64 -7.88 7.27
C MET A 57 11.46 -8.89 8.10
N ARG A 58 10.93 -9.39 9.21
CA ARG A 58 11.66 -10.35 10.06
C ARG A 58 11.84 -11.71 9.39
N VAL A 59 10.91 -12.13 8.54
CA VAL A 59 10.99 -13.39 7.79
C VAL A 59 12.23 -13.44 6.89
N SER A 60 12.67 -12.32 6.33
CA SER A 60 13.85 -12.28 5.44
C SER A 60 15.19 -12.14 6.17
N LYS A 61 15.21 -11.80 7.45
CA LYS A 61 16.46 -11.50 8.17
C LYS A 61 17.21 -12.76 8.60
N GLU A 62 18.51 -12.82 8.25
CA GLU A 62 19.42 -13.93 8.55
C GLU A 62 19.41 -14.37 10.03
N LYS A 63 19.31 -13.44 10.96
CA LYS A 63 19.24 -13.75 12.39
C LYS A 63 18.02 -14.60 12.81
N TYR A 64 17.11 -14.88 11.89
CA TYR A 64 15.94 -15.75 12.07
C TYR A 64 15.99 -16.96 11.13
N SER A 65 17.17 -17.31 10.60
CA SER A 65 17.35 -18.44 9.68
C SER A 65 16.99 -19.80 10.27
N ASP A 66 17.00 -19.91 11.60
CA ASP A 66 16.55 -21.08 12.36
C ASP A 66 15.01 -21.22 12.45
N GLN A 67 14.27 -20.19 12.06
CA GLN A 67 12.83 -20.18 12.18
C GLN A 67 12.16 -20.87 10.98
N PRO A 68 11.03 -21.57 11.19
CA PRO A 68 10.37 -22.36 10.15
C PRO A 68 9.80 -21.51 9.01
N ASP A 69 9.58 -20.21 9.22
CA ASP A 69 9.09 -19.26 8.22
C ASP A 69 10.20 -18.42 7.59
N TYR A 70 11.48 -18.75 7.82
CA TYR A 70 12.58 -18.02 7.21
C TYR A 70 12.47 -18.03 5.68
N ARG A 71 12.49 -16.86 5.08
CA ARG A 71 12.31 -16.60 3.63
C ARG A 71 11.05 -17.24 3.02
N ASN A 72 9.99 -17.43 3.82
CA ASN A 72 8.71 -17.95 3.33
C ASN A 72 7.53 -17.40 4.13
N ILE A 73 6.97 -16.26 3.66
CA ILE A 73 5.80 -15.63 4.30
C ILE A 73 4.55 -16.52 4.26
N TRP A 74 4.49 -17.52 3.38
CA TRP A 74 3.34 -18.42 3.20
C TRP A 74 3.43 -19.70 4.03
N HIS A 75 4.54 -19.91 4.74
CA HIS A 75 4.66 -21.05 5.63
C HIS A 75 3.50 -21.12 6.64
N LYS A 76 3.02 -22.32 6.96
CA LYS A 76 1.87 -22.51 7.87
C LYS A 76 2.04 -21.87 9.25
N LYS A 77 3.27 -21.74 9.75
CA LYS A 77 3.64 -21.07 10.99
C LYS A 77 4.22 -19.67 10.75
N SER A 78 3.87 -19.01 9.65
CA SER A 78 4.43 -17.71 9.31
C SER A 78 3.96 -16.62 10.28
N ARG A 79 4.94 -15.92 10.85
CA ARG A 79 4.70 -14.73 11.68
C ARG A 79 4.02 -13.61 10.90
N TYR A 80 4.27 -13.51 9.60
CA TYR A 80 3.61 -12.55 8.72
C TYR A 80 2.11 -12.86 8.59
N ARG A 81 1.77 -14.13 8.30
CA ARG A 81 0.36 -14.55 8.19
C ARG A 81 -0.42 -14.30 9.48
N GLU A 82 0.18 -14.64 10.62
CA GLU A 82 -0.43 -14.37 11.93
C GLU A 82 -0.64 -12.86 12.17
N ALA A 83 0.31 -12.02 11.76
CA ALA A 83 0.17 -10.58 11.91
C ALA A 83 -0.93 -10.02 10.99
N VAL A 84 -1.05 -10.52 9.74
CA VAL A 84 -2.15 -10.16 8.83
C VAL A 84 -3.49 -10.57 9.42
N LYS A 85 -3.60 -11.80 9.95
CA LYS A 85 -4.81 -12.27 10.62
C LYS A 85 -5.18 -11.39 11.82
N THR A 86 -4.20 -11.03 12.65
CA THR A 86 -4.42 -10.11 13.77
C THR A 86 -4.92 -8.75 13.29
N ALA A 87 -4.33 -8.20 12.21
CA ALA A 87 -4.78 -6.93 11.66
C ALA A 87 -6.24 -7.01 11.16
N ASP A 88 -6.62 -8.10 10.51
CA ASP A 88 -7.99 -8.36 10.05
C ASP A 88 -8.97 -8.47 11.23
N GLU A 89 -8.62 -9.20 12.29
CA GLU A 89 -9.41 -9.30 13.53
C GLU A 89 -9.61 -7.92 14.19
N GLN A 90 -8.55 -7.10 14.25
CA GLN A 90 -8.64 -5.76 14.81
C GLN A 90 -9.49 -4.83 13.94
N LEU A 91 -9.40 -4.97 12.62
CA LEU A 91 -10.26 -4.25 11.70
C LEU A 91 -11.74 -4.67 11.86
N GLY A 92 -12.01 -5.96 12.00
CA GLY A 92 -13.34 -6.49 12.32
C GLY A 92 -13.91 -5.87 13.59
N ARG A 93 -13.14 -5.85 14.68
CA ARG A 93 -13.51 -5.22 15.95
C ARG A 93 -13.85 -3.73 15.79
N PHE A 94 -13.06 -3.01 14.97
CA PHE A 94 -13.34 -1.60 14.69
C PHE A 94 -14.65 -1.40 13.90
N VAL A 95 -14.89 -2.24 12.90
CA VAL A 95 -16.15 -2.22 12.11
C VAL A 95 -17.35 -2.53 12.99
N ASP A 96 -17.26 -3.49 13.90
CA ASP A 96 -18.34 -3.84 14.81
C ASP A 96 -18.63 -2.70 15.79
N TRP A 97 -17.60 -2.01 16.28
CA TRP A 97 -17.77 -0.80 17.07
C TRP A 97 -18.45 0.33 16.27
N LEU A 98 -18.05 0.58 15.01
CA LEU A 98 -18.73 1.57 14.16
C LEU A 98 -20.22 1.27 13.97
N LYS A 99 -20.58 -0.01 13.88
CA LYS A 99 -21.97 -0.44 13.78
C LYS A 99 -22.75 -0.23 15.10
N SER A 100 -22.13 -0.59 16.23
CA SER A 100 -22.78 -0.41 17.56
C SER A 100 -23.04 1.05 17.89
N GLU A 101 -22.18 1.95 17.43
CA GLU A 101 -22.33 3.40 17.59
C GLU A 101 -23.18 4.08 16.50
N ASN A 102 -23.78 3.30 15.60
CA ASN A 102 -24.56 3.82 14.46
C ASN A 102 -23.76 4.75 13.53
N LEU A 103 -22.44 4.57 13.44
CA LEU A 103 -21.53 5.36 12.60
C LEU A 103 -21.28 4.73 11.24
N TRP A 104 -21.60 3.44 11.07
CA TRP A 104 -21.26 2.67 9.88
C TRP A 104 -21.84 3.23 8.59
N ASP A 105 -23.12 3.62 8.60
CA ASP A 105 -23.82 4.10 7.40
C ASP A 105 -23.29 5.45 6.88
N GLY A 106 -22.60 6.21 7.75
CA GLY A 106 -21.93 7.46 7.39
C GLY A 106 -20.42 7.30 7.13
N THR A 107 -19.87 6.10 7.25
CA THR A 107 -18.42 5.85 7.16
C THR A 107 -18.04 5.18 5.84
N LEU A 108 -17.12 5.78 5.10
CA LEU A 108 -16.36 5.12 4.04
C LEU A 108 -15.04 4.62 4.62
N LEU A 109 -14.84 3.32 4.63
CA LEU A 109 -13.60 2.67 5.05
C LEU A 109 -12.79 2.27 3.81
N MET A 110 -11.56 2.81 3.70
CA MET A 110 -10.57 2.41 2.70
C MET A 110 -9.44 1.64 3.40
N ILE A 111 -9.16 0.44 2.91
CA ILE A 111 -8.12 -0.44 3.45
C ILE A 111 -7.12 -0.71 2.33
N CYS A 112 -5.86 -0.36 2.56
CA CYS A 112 -4.79 -0.62 1.60
C CYS A 112 -3.46 -0.90 2.32
N GLY A 113 -2.55 -1.58 1.63
CA GLY A 113 -1.13 -1.56 2.00
C GLY A 113 -0.43 -0.35 1.35
N ASP A 114 0.68 0.06 1.92
CA ASP A 114 1.61 1.04 1.32
C ASP A 114 2.41 0.42 0.17
N HIS A 115 2.65 -0.88 0.23
CA HIS A 115 3.26 -1.73 -0.78
C HIS A 115 2.85 -3.19 -0.53
N GLY A 116 3.26 -4.10 -1.39
CA GLY A 116 3.09 -5.53 -1.20
C GLY A 116 4.24 -6.17 -0.41
N GLN A 117 4.30 -7.49 -0.41
CA GLN A 117 5.31 -8.25 0.33
C GLN A 117 5.86 -9.36 -0.57
N ALA A 118 7.19 -9.46 -0.70
CA ALA A 118 7.84 -10.56 -1.40
C ALA A 118 7.63 -11.89 -0.65
N ASN A 119 7.63 -13.01 -1.38
CA ASN A 119 7.45 -14.34 -0.78
C ASN A 119 8.51 -14.68 0.26
N GLU A 120 9.73 -14.19 0.05
CA GLU A 120 10.89 -14.35 0.94
C GLU A 120 10.85 -13.42 2.16
N GLY A 121 9.83 -12.58 2.26
CA GLY A 121 9.75 -11.48 3.21
C GLY A 121 10.37 -10.19 2.65
N TRP A 122 10.17 -9.08 3.35
CA TRP A 122 10.58 -7.76 2.89
C TRP A 122 9.85 -7.32 1.59
N HIS A 123 10.18 -6.17 1.08
CA HIS A 123 9.61 -5.60 -0.16
C HIS A 123 10.73 -5.37 -1.19
N GLU A 124 11.33 -6.48 -1.63
CA GLU A 124 12.38 -6.43 -2.64
C GLU A 124 11.88 -5.76 -3.92
N PRO A 125 12.61 -4.78 -4.47
CA PRO A 125 12.14 -4.00 -5.61
C PRO A 125 11.90 -4.85 -6.87
N TYR A 126 12.65 -5.94 -7.04
CA TYR A 126 12.49 -6.85 -8.18
C TYR A 126 11.26 -7.77 -8.05
N SER A 127 10.66 -7.88 -6.89
CA SER A 127 9.49 -8.73 -6.70
C SER A 127 8.23 -8.02 -7.16
N ALA A 128 7.53 -8.57 -8.16
CA ALA A 128 6.23 -8.07 -8.57
C ALA A 128 5.23 -8.06 -7.41
N ALA A 129 5.32 -9.02 -6.48
CA ALA A 129 4.49 -9.08 -5.28
C ALA A 129 4.72 -7.89 -4.32
N SER A 130 5.91 -7.30 -4.31
CA SER A 130 6.19 -6.09 -3.53
C SER A 130 5.50 -4.84 -4.09
N ASN A 131 5.19 -4.84 -5.38
CA ASN A 131 4.60 -3.70 -6.08
C ASN A 131 3.06 -3.80 -6.21
N VAL A 132 2.46 -4.86 -5.68
CA VAL A 132 1.01 -5.06 -5.69
C VAL A 132 0.48 -5.08 -4.27
N THR A 133 -0.50 -4.23 -3.99
CA THR A 133 -1.17 -4.16 -2.70
C THR A 133 -2.68 -4.19 -2.86
N PRO A 134 -3.44 -4.78 -1.92
CA PRO A 134 -4.88 -4.72 -1.98
C PRO A 134 -5.40 -3.30 -1.75
N LEU A 135 -6.51 -2.96 -2.40
CA LEU A 135 -7.34 -1.82 -2.07
C LEU A 135 -8.78 -2.30 -1.92
N LEU A 136 -9.33 -2.13 -0.73
CA LEU A 136 -10.74 -2.42 -0.44
C LEU A 136 -11.45 -1.14 -0.03
N LEU A 137 -12.63 -0.93 -0.58
CA LEU A 137 -13.52 0.17 -0.22
C LEU A 137 -14.83 -0.45 0.27
N VAL A 138 -15.26 -0.07 1.46
CA VAL A 138 -16.52 -0.55 2.05
C VAL A 138 -17.23 0.56 2.81
N GLY A 139 -18.55 0.46 2.93
CA GLY A 139 -19.37 1.41 3.71
C GLY A 139 -20.09 2.42 2.85
N ALA A 140 -20.17 3.65 3.33
CA ALA A 140 -21.01 4.71 2.76
C ALA A 140 -20.68 5.02 1.29
N GLY A 141 -21.70 5.00 0.45
CA GLY A 141 -21.62 5.40 -0.96
C GLY A 141 -20.89 4.44 -1.90
N VAL A 142 -20.30 3.36 -1.40
CA VAL A 142 -19.54 2.40 -2.21
C VAL A 142 -20.45 1.38 -2.86
N ARG A 143 -20.20 1.06 -4.12
CA ARG A 143 -20.83 -0.06 -4.82
C ARG A 143 -20.43 -1.39 -4.17
N ARG A 144 -21.42 -2.25 -3.94
CA ARG A 144 -21.23 -3.56 -3.30
C ARG A 144 -20.87 -4.63 -4.34
N THR A 145 -20.04 -5.59 -3.95
CA THR A 145 -19.74 -6.82 -4.68
C THR A 145 -19.20 -6.57 -6.09
N VAL A 146 -18.35 -5.53 -6.24
CA VAL A 146 -17.64 -5.25 -7.48
C VAL A 146 -16.14 -5.38 -7.28
N SER A 147 -15.46 -5.81 -8.35
CA SER A 147 -13.99 -5.89 -8.38
C SER A 147 -13.48 -5.21 -9.64
N PHE A 148 -12.44 -4.43 -9.51
CA PHE A 148 -11.77 -3.75 -10.61
C PHE A 148 -10.36 -4.32 -10.79
N LYS A 149 -9.96 -4.47 -12.06
CA LYS A 149 -8.66 -5.07 -12.39
C LYS A 149 -7.48 -4.13 -12.21
N TYR A 150 -7.75 -2.83 -12.07
CA TYR A 150 -6.69 -1.83 -12.04
C TYR A 150 -7.09 -0.56 -11.29
N CYS A 151 -6.25 -0.23 -10.33
CA CYS A 151 -6.13 1.10 -9.71
C CYS A 151 -4.68 1.27 -9.24
N GLU A 152 -4.30 2.49 -8.95
CA GLU A 152 -2.96 2.81 -8.45
C GLU A 152 -3.07 3.39 -7.03
N ILE A 153 -2.01 3.27 -6.25
CA ILE A 153 -1.95 3.89 -4.91
C ILE A 153 -2.10 5.42 -5.00
N LEU A 154 -1.68 6.00 -6.13
CA LEU A 154 -1.84 7.43 -6.45
C LEU A 154 -3.31 7.87 -6.51
N ASP A 155 -4.23 6.93 -6.77
CA ASP A 155 -5.66 7.20 -6.92
C ASP A 155 -6.37 7.41 -5.57
N ILE A 156 -5.74 7.02 -4.47
CA ILE A 156 -6.33 7.08 -3.12
C ILE A 156 -6.57 8.52 -2.69
N ALA A 157 -5.56 9.37 -2.75
CA ALA A 157 -5.66 10.76 -2.29
C ALA A 157 -6.70 11.60 -3.06
N PRO A 158 -6.73 11.60 -4.42
CA PRO A 158 -7.77 12.30 -5.17
C PRO A 158 -9.16 11.73 -4.94
N THR A 159 -9.28 10.40 -4.72
CA THR A 159 -10.57 9.77 -4.42
C THR A 159 -11.09 10.18 -3.03
N ILE A 160 -10.22 10.23 -2.02
CA ILE A 160 -10.60 10.75 -0.69
C ILE A 160 -11.05 12.22 -0.78
N ALA A 161 -10.29 13.06 -1.49
CA ALA A 161 -10.63 14.46 -1.67
C ALA A 161 -12.01 14.63 -2.35
N HIS A 162 -12.29 13.81 -3.37
CA HIS A 162 -13.59 13.79 -4.07
C HIS A 162 -14.74 13.43 -3.12
N VAL A 163 -14.61 12.34 -2.37
CA VAL A 163 -15.63 11.89 -1.40
C VAL A 163 -15.89 12.96 -0.34
N LEU A 164 -14.85 13.62 0.13
CA LEU A 164 -14.94 14.69 1.12
C LEU A 164 -15.35 16.05 0.51
N LYS A 165 -15.64 16.11 -0.80
CA LYS A 165 -15.96 17.36 -1.53
C LYS A 165 -14.89 18.43 -1.31
N LYS A 166 -13.64 18.01 -1.31
CA LYS A 166 -12.46 18.89 -1.19
C LYS A 166 -11.72 18.98 -2.51
N LYS A 167 -10.94 20.07 -2.66
CA LYS A 167 -10.03 20.22 -3.80
C LYS A 167 -8.98 19.10 -3.78
N GLN A 168 -8.71 18.53 -4.94
CA GLN A 168 -7.64 17.55 -5.11
C GLN A 168 -6.29 18.15 -4.68
N PRO A 169 -5.42 17.40 -3.98
CA PRO A 169 -4.08 17.86 -3.64
C PRO A 169 -3.31 18.28 -4.89
N ALA A 170 -2.59 19.41 -4.83
CA ALA A 170 -1.95 20.00 -6.00
C ALA A 170 -0.93 19.08 -6.69
N LEU A 171 -0.20 18.29 -5.92
CA LEU A 171 0.81 17.35 -6.42
C LEU A 171 0.26 15.95 -6.68
N SER A 172 -1.05 15.73 -6.51
CA SER A 172 -1.66 14.42 -6.79
C SER A 172 -1.80 14.21 -8.29
N CYS A 173 -1.17 13.17 -8.82
CA CYS A 173 -1.22 12.76 -10.23
C CYS A 173 -2.15 11.55 -10.49
N GLY A 174 -2.77 10.99 -9.45
CA GLY A 174 -3.77 9.93 -9.57
C GLY A 174 -5.11 10.43 -10.10
N ARG A 175 -5.99 9.50 -10.43
CA ARG A 175 -7.37 9.76 -10.84
C ARG A 175 -8.35 9.51 -9.69
N ILE A 176 -9.58 9.94 -9.84
CA ILE A 176 -10.68 9.57 -8.94
C ILE A 176 -11.23 8.20 -9.39
N LEU A 177 -11.44 7.31 -8.44
CA LEU A 177 -12.02 5.97 -8.66
C LEU A 177 -13.55 6.05 -8.77
N HIS A 178 -14.05 6.78 -9.79
CA HIS A 178 -15.49 6.98 -9.99
C HIS A 178 -16.26 5.66 -10.09
N GLU A 179 -15.66 4.64 -10.69
CA GLU A 179 -16.26 3.31 -10.84
C GLU A 179 -16.53 2.60 -9.52
N ALA A 180 -15.91 3.03 -8.42
CA ALA A 180 -16.20 2.51 -7.09
C ALA A 180 -17.53 3.05 -6.51
N PHE A 181 -18.04 4.15 -7.05
CA PHE A 181 -19.21 4.87 -6.53
C PHE A 181 -20.37 4.93 -7.54
N ASP A 182 -20.06 5.09 -8.82
CA ASP A 182 -21.04 5.19 -9.89
C ASP A 182 -21.03 3.93 -10.77
N LYS A 183 -22.19 3.28 -10.91
CA LYS A 183 -22.36 2.10 -11.77
C LYS A 183 -22.18 2.38 -13.26
N ASN A 184 -22.34 3.62 -13.68
CA ASN A 184 -22.18 4.03 -15.07
C ASN A 184 -20.72 4.40 -15.41
N ALA A 185 -19.89 4.62 -14.40
CA ALA A 185 -18.46 4.88 -14.62
C ALA A 185 -17.73 3.59 -14.99
N GLN A 186 -16.92 3.66 -16.03
CA GLN A 186 -16.13 2.51 -16.48
C GLN A 186 -14.75 2.52 -15.83
N ALA A 187 -14.36 1.34 -15.32
CA ALA A 187 -12.99 1.13 -14.86
C ALA A 187 -12.02 1.12 -16.06
N PRO A 188 -10.87 1.77 -15.96
CA PRO A 188 -9.88 1.74 -17.03
C PRO A 188 -9.29 0.33 -17.19
N LYS A 189 -8.83 0.05 -18.40
CA LYS A 189 -8.00 -1.14 -18.65
C LYS A 189 -6.62 -0.94 -18.03
N VAL A 190 -5.96 -2.04 -17.65
CA VAL A 190 -4.54 -1.99 -17.23
C VAL A 190 -3.72 -1.35 -18.34
N PRO A 191 -3.00 -0.25 -18.07
CA PRO A 191 -2.15 0.40 -19.08
C PRO A 191 -1.07 -0.55 -19.61
N GLN A 192 -0.74 -0.40 -20.89
CA GLN A 192 0.28 -1.26 -21.52
C GLN A 192 1.65 -1.09 -20.86
N THR A 193 1.99 0.13 -20.45
CA THR A 193 3.24 0.42 -19.71
C THR A 193 3.32 -0.35 -18.40
N VAL A 194 2.22 -0.43 -17.63
CA VAL A 194 2.17 -1.22 -16.39
C VAL A 194 2.38 -2.71 -16.67
N LYS A 195 1.76 -3.23 -17.72
CA LYS A 195 1.96 -4.64 -18.12
C LYS A 195 3.41 -4.91 -18.49
N ARG A 196 4.01 -4.01 -19.26
CA ARG A 196 5.42 -4.11 -19.69
C ARG A 196 6.37 -4.06 -18.49
N LEU A 197 6.20 -3.10 -17.58
CA LEU A 197 7.01 -3.02 -16.37
C LEU A 197 6.88 -4.29 -15.51
N ASN A 198 5.67 -4.82 -15.35
CA ASN A 198 5.48 -6.08 -14.62
C ASN A 198 6.23 -7.25 -15.27
N GLN A 199 6.26 -7.34 -16.60
CA GLN A 199 7.04 -8.37 -17.32
C GLN A 199 8.54 -8.21 -17.09
N VAL A 200 9.04 -6.99 -17.14
CA VAL A 200 10.45 -6.65 -16.82
C VAL A 200 10.78 -7.08 -15.39
N LEU A 201 9.95 -6.75 -14.41
CA LEU A 201 10.14 -7.14 -13.01
C LEU A 201 10.12 -8.66 -12.81
N ILE A 202 9.21 -9.37 -13.47
CA ILE A 202 9.12 -10.84 -13.40
C ILE A 202 10.41 -11.47 -13.97
N LYS A 203 10.86 -11.00 -15.13
CA LYS A 203 12.12 -11.49 -15.75
C LYS A 203 13.32 -11.20 -14.83
N ALA A 204 13.45 -9.99 -14.32
CA ALA A 204 14.54 -9.61 -13.41
C ALA A 204 14.54 -10.45 -12.13
N ASN A 205 13.36 -10.71 -11.55
CA ASN A 205 13.25 -11.53 -10.34
C ASN A 205 13.64 -13.00 -10.55
N SER A 206 13.51 -13.52 -11.76
CA SER A 206 13.89 -14.90 -12.11
C SER A 206 15.39 -15.10 -12.32
N LEU A 207 16.18 -14.03 -12.39
CA LEU A 207 17.63 -14.10 -12.57
C LEU A 207 18.33 -14.61 -11.30
N PRO A 208 19.48 -15.29 -11.44
CA PRO A 208 20.32 -15.66 -10.31
C PRO A 208 20.94 -14.42 -9.63
N GLU A 209 21.28 -14.54 -8.34
CA GLU A 209 21.77 -13.42 -7.52
C GLU A 209 22.94 -12.63 -8.12
N PRO A 210 23.97 -13.25 -8.78
CA PRO A 210 25.04 -12.48 -9.42
C PRO A 210 24.54 -11.52 -10.50
N GLN A 211 23.55 -11.95 -11.30
CA GLN A 211 22.95 -11.10 -12.33
C GLN A 211 22.03 -10.02 -11.74
N LYS A 212 21.29 -10.32 -10.67
CA LYS A 212 20.54 -9.30 -9.94
C LYS A 212 21.43 -8.21 -9.37
N LYS A 213 22.59 -8.59 -8.84
CA LYS A 213 23.60 -7.62 -8.39
C LYS A 213 24.06 -6.73 -9.55
N LEU A 214 24.37 -7.33 -10.70
CA LEU A 214 24.80 -6.59 -11.89
C LEU A 214 23.70 -5.64 -12.39
N LEU A 215 22.42 -6.03 -12.35
CA LEU A 215 21.29 -5.12 -12.63
C LEU A 215 21.30 -3.91 -11.69
N SER A 216 21.48 -4.15 -10.38
CA SER A 216 21.57 -3.08 -9.39
C SER A 216 22.75 -2.13 -9.67
N ASP A 217 23.91 -2.69 -9.99
CA ASP A 217 25.11 -1.91 -10.33
C ASP A 217 24.92 -1.06 -11.61
N LYS A 218 24.07 -1.49 -12.53
CA LYS A 218 23.65 -0.75 -13.73
C LYS A 218 22.51 0.25 -13.49
N GLY A 219 22.06 0.40 -12.25
CA GLY A 219 20.99 1.34 -11.88
C GLY A 219 19.58 0.84 -12.15
N PHE A 220 19.36 -0.47 -12.28
CA PHE A 220 18.02 -1.02 -12.43
C PHE A 220 17.15 -0.66 -11.22
N LEU A 221 15.96 -0.10 -11.47
CA LEU A 221 15.03 0.45 -10.47
C LEU A 221 15.64 1.56 -9.58
N ALA A 222 16.77 2.14 -9.94
CA ALA A 222 17.28 3.32 -9.25
C ALA A 222 16.34 4.50 -9.50
N LEU A 223 15.94 5.15 -8.41
CA LEU A 223 15.09 6.33 -8.45
C LEU A 223 15.89 7.63 -8.48
N ASP A 224 17.21 7.53 -8.39
CA ASP A 224 18.13 8.66 -8.42
C ASP A 224 18.00 9.41 -9.75
N GLY A 225 17.66 10.69 -9.68
CA GLY A 225 17.50 11.52 -10.87
C GLY A 225 16.12 11.50 -11.54
N LEU A 226 15.17 10.71 -11.05
CA LEU A 226 13.77 10.77 -11.56
C LEU A 226 13.05 12.07 -11.20
N GLY A 227 13.60 12.84 -10.28
CA GLY A 227 13.04 14.12 -9.85
C GLY A 227 11.67 14.00 -9.19
N VAL A 228 10.99 15.12 -9.06
CA VAL A 228 9.59 15.18 -8.60
C VAL A 228 8.69 14.98 -9.82
N TRP A 229 7.89 13.93 -9.83
CA TRP A 229 6.91 13.71 -10.89
C TRP A 229 5.76 14.70 -10.78
N HIS A 230 5.66 15.59 -11.74
CA HIS A 230 4.54 16.51 -11.85
C HIS A 230 3.32 15.82 -12.47
N LYS A 231 2.13 16.30 -12.10
CA LYS A 231 0.85 15.71 -12.51
C LYS A 231 0.70 15.56 -14.03
N THR A 232 1.25 16.50 -14.81
CA THR A 232 1.16 16.52 -16.28
C THR A 232 2.17 15.61 -16.95
N GLU A 233 3.28 15.30 -16.29
CA GLU A 233 4.43 14.60 -16.85
C GLU A 233 4.54 13.15 -16.36
N ALA A 234 3.87 12.82 -15.23
CA ALA A 234 4.01 11.53 -14.56
C ALA A 234 3.81 10.30 -15.47
N ARG A 235 2.91 10.37 -16.45
CA ARG A 235 2.69 9.26 -17.40
C ARG A 235 3.82 9.14 -18.41
N SER A 236 4.33 10.24 -18.94
CA SER A 236 5.47 10.26 -19.85
C SER A 236 6.74 9.77 -19.16
N ASP A 237 6.96 10.25 -17.94
CA ASP A 237 8.12 9.85 -17.13
C ASP A 237 8.08 8.36 -16.77
N PHE A 238 6.88 7.85 -16.47
CA PHE A 238 6.69 6.42 -16.20
C PHE A 238 6.96 5.54 -17.43
N GLU A 239 6.54 5.97 -18.62
CA GLU A 239 6.84 5.29 -19.88
C GLU A 239 8.36 5.27 -20.16
N LYS A 240 9.01 6.40 -20.01
CA LYS A 240 10.46 6.55 -20.15
C LYS A 240 11.22 5.68 -19.15
N PHE A 241 10.81 5.73 -17.87
CA PHE A 241 11.37 4.87 -16.83
C PHE A 241 11.26 3.38 -17.19
N THR A 242 10.07 2.93 -17.62
CA THR A 242 9.84 1.54 -18.02
C THR A 242 10.73 1.10 -19.17
N SER A 243 10.94 1.95 -20.18
CA SER A 243 11.83 1.68 -21.29
C SER A 243 13.28 1.56 -20.84
N GLN A 244 13.74 2.44 -19.96
CA GLN A 244 15.09 2.36 -19.38
C GLN A 244 15.30 1.05 -18.60
N GLN A 245 14.33 0.62 -17.81
CA GLN A 245 14.44 -0.64 -17.07
C GLN A 245 14.54 -1.85 -18.02
N GLN A 246 13.79 -1.83 -19.11
CA GLN A 246 13.85 -2.87 -20.13
C GLN A 246 15.23 -2.91 -20.80
N GLU A 247 15.78 -1.76 -21.20
CA GLU A 247 17.12 -1.65 -21.81
C GLU A 247 18.22 -2.16 -20.87
N ILE A 248 18.16 -1.80 -19.58
CA ILE A 248 19.12 -2.29 -18.58
C ILE A 248 19.04 -3.82 -18.46
N LEU A 249 17.83 -4.38 -18.42
CA LEU A 249 17.63 -5.81 -18.32
C LEU A 249 18.17 -6.56 -19.58
N GLU A 250 17.89 -6.03 -20.77
CA GLU A 250 18.36 -6.59 -22.05
C GLU A 250 19.89 -6.49 -22.21
N SER A 251 20.54 -5.56 -21.52
CA SER A 251 22.01 -5.42 -21.54
C SER A 251 22.77 -6.52 -20.78
N LEU A 252 22.07 -7.48 -20.19
CA LEU A 252 22.66 -8.67 -19.55
C LEU A 252 22.74 -9.88 -20.49
N ASP A 253 21.99 -9.85 -21.60
CA ASP A 253 22.02 -10.88 -22.64
C ASP A 253 23.23 -10.61 -23.58
#